data_8cf52e89d04dbd700671601c16761e42
#
_entry.id   8cf52e89d04dbd700671601c16761e42
#
_cell.length_a   1.000
_cell.length_b   1.000
_cell.length_c   1.000
_cell.angle_alpha   90.00
_cell.angle_beta   90.00
_cell.angle_gamma   90.00
#
_symmetry.space_group_name_H-M   'P 1'
#
loop_
_entity.id
_entity.type
_entity.pdbx_description
1 polymer ?
#
loop_
_entity_poly.entity_id
_entity_poly.type
_entity_poly.pdbx_seq_one_letter_code
_entity_poly.pdbx_strand_id
1 'polypeptide(L)'
;ITQDGYILTNHHVISDASSVKVTLYNGETYDATVIGSDEDYDIAVLKIDVTGATPVVLGDSSKVAIGESVAAVGNPLGELTFSMSEGIVSCVNRAVNVDGTPFNMIQVDCSINPGNSGGPLFNSYGEVIGIVSAKYSSYSNTTVEGIGFAIPINDVLSLVEDIMTNGYVTNKAYMGITPGTMTEQMARQYRYDVTEGVFVYSVEDGSAAAKAGLQMGDVITKMDDTDITSYEDLVAAKKSYTAGDTVTLTVYRGGKTMELQLTFDAAPETTETSSSDQSTDNSYNNGNGYYSDGSNGSYSNPWDFFNNFFGYNG
;
A
#
# COMPACT_ATOMS: atom_id res chain seq x y z
N ILE A 1 5.83 -13.93 15.17
CA ILE A 1 4.85 -14.87 14.57
C ILE A 1 5.37 -16.31 14.51
N THR A 2 6.68 -16.52 14.66
CA THR A 2 7.31 -17.85 14.66
C THR A 2 8.24 -18.05 15.86
N GLN A 3 8.55 -19.30 16.23
CA GLN A 3 9.45 -19.62 17.35
C GLN A 3 10.92 -19.26 17.10
N ASP A 4 11.30 -19.13 15.84
CA ASP A 4 12.66 -18.78 15.40
C ASP A 4 12.84 -17.28 15.15
N GLY A 5 11.84 -16.44 15.48
CA GLY A 5 11.99 -14.99 15.58
C GLY A 5 11.57 -14.17 14.35
N TYR A 6 10.66 -14.67 13.50
CA TYR A 6 9.99 -13.79 12.52
C TYR A 6 8.96 -12.92 13.21
N ILE A 7 8.92 -11.65 12.83
CA ILE A 7 8.07 -10.61 13.42
C ILE A 7 7.35 -9.89 12.28
N LEU A 8 6.05 -9.68 12.45
CA LEU A 8 5.21 -8.93 11.54
C LEU A 8 4.97 -7.53 12.11
N THR A 9 5.10 -6.51 11.27
CA THR A 9 4.85 -5.10 11.61
C THR A 9 4.33 -4.35 10.37
N ASN A 10 4.11 -3.02 10.47
CA ASN A 10 3.78 -2.20 9.30
C ASN A 10 5.04 -1.76 8.53
N HIS A 11 4.87 -1.55 7.21
CA HIS A 11 5.90 -0.97 6.35
C HIS A 11 6.30 0.43 6.82
N HIS A 12 5.33 1.32 7.08
CA HIS A 12 5.60 2.70 7.50
C HIS A 12 6.35 2.81 8.85
N VAL A 13 6.36 1.74 9.67
CA VAL A 13 7.14 1.73 10.93
C VAL A 13 8.63 1.61 10.67
N ILE A 14 9.02 1.02 9.53
CA ILE A 14 10.42 0.72 9.23
C ILE A 14 10.98 1.45 8.00
N SER A 15 10.14 2.08 7.18
CA SER A 15 10.51 2.64 5.87
C SER A 15 11.63 3.68 5.93
N ASP A 16 11.67 4.52 6.97
CA ASP A 16 12.70 5.55 7.14
C ASP A 16 13.83 5.13 8.10
N ALA A 17 13.84 3.86 8.55
CA ALA A 17 14.78 3.40 9.54
C ALA A 17 16.12 2.97 8.91
N SER A 18 17.23 3.51 9.35
CA SER A 18 18.57 3.01 9.00
C SER A 18 18.93 1.71 9.72
N SER A 19 18.28 1.39 10.83
CA SER A 19 18.41 0.14 11.59
C SER A 19 17.18 -0.09 12.44
N VAL A 20 16.85 -1.37 12.65
CA VAL A 20 15.69 -1.79 13.45
C VAL A 20 16.17 -2.62 14.64
N LYS A 21 15.63 -2.34 15.83
CA LYS A 21 15.86 -3.10 17.05
C LYS A 21 14.53 -3.58 17.63
N VAL A 22 14.55 -4.79 18.17
CA VAL A 22 13.39 -5.41 18.83
C VAL A 22 13.73 -5.68 20.28
N THR A 23 12.93 -5.13 21.17
CA THR A 23 13.02 -5.43 22.61
C THR A 23 11.88 -6.32 23.02
N LEU A 24 12.20 -7.50 23.54
CA LEU A 24 11.25 -8.48 24.03
C LEU A 24 10.75 -8.10 25.44
N TYR A 25 9.64 -8.72 25.85
CA TYR A 25 9.03 -8.48 27.18
C TYR A 25 9.99 -8.73 28.36
N ASN A 26 10.94 -9.65 28.20
CA ASN A 26 11.97 -9.93 29.19
C ASN A 26 13.07 -8.84 29.28
N GLY A 27 13.01 -7.82 28.44
CA GLY A 27 13.97 -6.71 28.34
C GLY A 27 15.19 -6.97 27.44
N GLU A 28 15.30 -8.15 26.85
CA GLU A 28 16.36 -8.45 25.88
C GLU A 28 16.11 -7.71 24.56
N THR A 29 17.18 -7.12 24.02
CA THR A 29 17.13 -6.35 22.77
C THR A 29 17.97 -7.01 21.70
N TYR A 30 17.42 -7.16 20.50
CA TYR A 30 18.02 -7.79 19.34
C TYR A 30 18.09 -6.80 18.18
N ASP A 31 19.16 -6.88 17.40
CA ASP A 31 19.16 -6.26 16.07
C ASP A 31 18.26 -7.06 15.14
N ALA A 32 17.40 -6.39 14.39
CA ALA A 32 16.48 -7.02 13.47
C ALA A 32 16.92 -6.84 12.03
N THR A 33 16.84 -7.91 11.26
CA THR A 33 17.00 -7.87 9.80
C THR A 33 15.63 -7.68 9.16
N VAL A 34 15.48 -6.73 8.24
CA VAL A 34 14.29 -6.61 7.40
C VAL A 34 14.37 -7.71 6.34
N ILE A 35 13.42 -8.64 6.36
CA ILE A 35 13.31 -9.71 5.37
C ILE A 35 12.70 -9.16 4.09
N GLY A 36 11.67 -8.33 4.22
CA GLY A 36 11.02 -7.61 3.15
C GLY A 36 9.82 -6.84 3.64
N SER A 37 9.25 -6.03 2.77
CA SER A 37 8.06 -5.24 3.07
C SER A 37 7.24 -4.97 1.82
N ASP A 38 5.98 -4.57 1.99
CA ASP A 38 5.11 -4.12 0.92
C ASP A 38 4.36 -2.85 1.34
N GLU A 39 4.56 -1.78 0.59
CA GLU A 39 3.97 -0.46 0.85
C GLU A 39 2.46 -0.45 0.60
N ASP A 40 1.98 -1.11 -0.47
CA ASP A 40 0.54 -1.12 -0.83
C ASP A 40 -0.31 -1.85 0.22
N TYR A 41 0.26 -2.81 0.94
CA TYR A 41 -0.40 -3.53 2.02
C TYR A 41 0.03 -3.04 3.40
N ASP A 42 0.97 -2.10 3.47
CA ASP A 42 1.54 -1.54 4.71
C ASP A 42 2.01 -2.63 5.68
N ILE A 43 2.73 -3.62 5.19
CA ILE A 43 3.28 -4.73 5.98
C ILE A 43 4.79 -4.85 5.82
N ALA A 44 5.46 -5.33 6.87
CA ALA A 44 6.87 -5.66 6.86
C ALA A 44 7.14 -6.91 7.71
N VAL A 45 8.09 -7.72 7.28
CA VAL A 45 8.55 -8.90 7.99
C VAL A 45 9.99 -8.69 8.44
N LEU A 46 10.22 -8.82 9.74
CA LEU A 46 11.52 -8.72 10.37
C LEU A 46 11.97 -10.09 10.87
N LYS A 47 13.28 -10.26 11.07
CA LYS A 47 13.89 -11.45 11.67
C LYS A 47 14.87 -11.03 12.76
N ILE A 48 14.74 -11.65 13.93
CA ILE A 48 15.73 -11.56 15.01
C ILE A 48 16.34 -12.95 15.28
N ASP A 49 17.56 -12.96 15.76
CA ASP A 49 18.26 -14.22 16.11
C ASP A 49 17.87 -14.66 17.53
N VAL A 50 16.74 -15.32 17.61
CA VAL A 50 16.20 -15.90 18.86
C VAL A 50 15.72 -17.31 18.61
N THR A 51 15.80 -18.16 19.62
CA THR A 51 15.29 -19.53 19.58
C THR A 51 14.31 -19.76 20.72
N GLY A 52 13.20 -20.45 20.43
CA GLY A 52 12.20 -20.79 21.44
C GLY A 52 11.32 -19.61 21.87
N ALA A 53 11.19 -18.58 21.04
CA ALA A 53 10.19 -17.54 21.25
C ALA A 53 8.78 -18.14 21.29
N THR A 54 7.88 -17.51 22.03
CA THR A 54 6.47 -17.90 22.06
C THR A 54 5.73 -17.10 20.98
N PRO A 55 5.34 -17.73 19.86
CA PRO A 55 4.59 -17.00 18.82
C PRO A 55 3.18 -16.68 19.31
N VAL A 56 2.61 -15.63 18.74
CA VAL A 56 1.19 -15.31 18.91
C VAL A 56 0.31 -16.38 18.24
N VAL A 57 -0.91 -16.54 18.73
CA VAL A 57 -1.93 -17.33 18.04
C VAL A 57 -2.63 -16.42 17.04
N LEU A 58 -2.65 -16.83 15.77
CA LEU A 58 -3.38 -16.11 14.73
C LEU A 58 -4.85 -16.52 14.75
N GLY A 59 -5.74 -15.54 14.76
CA GLY A 59 -7.19 -15.73 14.68
C GLY A 59 -7.66 -15.72 13.22
N ASP A 60 -8.97 -15.67 13.05
CA ASP A 60 -9.64 -15.61 11.75
C ASP A 60 -10.43 -14.29 11.64
N SER A 61 -9.85 -13.30 10.95
CA SER A 61 -10.47 -11.98 10.80
C SER A 61 -11.75 -11.98 9.98
N SER A 62 -12.01 -13.03 9.18
CA SER A 62 -13.26 -13.17 8.43
C SER A 62 -14.49 -13.46 9.30
N LYS A 63 -14.26 -13.90 10.54
CA LYS A 63 -15.30 -14.23 11.52
C LYS A 63 -15.57 -13.10 12.52
N VAL A 64 -14.79 -12.05 12.48
CA VAL A 64 -14.94 -10.89 13.39
C VAL A 64 -16.28 -10.21 13.16
N ALA A 65 -17.00 -9.93 14.25
CA ALA A 65 -18.29 -9.26 14.21
C ALA A 65 -18.25 -7.92 14.95
N ILE A 66 -19.11 -6.99 14.52
CA ILE A 66 -19.30 -5.69 15.18
C ILE A 66 -19.77 -5.93 16.61
N GLY A 67 -19.17 -5.22 17.57
CA GLY A 67 -19.45 -5.34 19.00
C GLY A 67 -18.58 -6.36 19.73
N GLU A 68 -17.72 -7.10 19.05
CA GLU A 68 -16.74 -7.98 19.71
C GLU A 68 -15.69 -7.16 20.49
N SER A 69 -15.34 -7.63 21.70
CA SER A 69 -14.27 -7.03 22.49
C SER A 69 -12.91 -7.30 21.88
N VAL A 70 -12.10 -6.27 21.83
CA VAL A 70 -10.73 -6.30 21.27
C VAL A 70 -9.75 -5.56 22.17
N ALA A 71 -8.47 -5.92 22.07
CA ALA A 71 -7.38 -5.24 22.73
C ALA A 71 -6.21 -4.99 21.76
N ALA A 72 -5.77 -3.74 21.71
CA ALA A 72 -4.57 -3.37 20.98
C ALA A 72 -3.37 -3.29 21.95
N VAL A 73 -2.23 -3.83 21.55
CA VAL A 73 -0.97 -3.77 22.32
C VAL A 73 0.06 -3.03 21.51
N GLY A 74 0.77 -2.09 22.14
CA GLY A 74 1.76 -1.28 21.47
C GLY A 74 2.74 -0.59 22.42
N ASN A 75 3.46 0.39 21.89
CA ASN A 75 4.41 1.24 22.60
C ASN A 75 4.13 2.72 22.35
N PRO A 76 3.00 3.26 22.86
CA PRO A 76 2.62 4.64 22.63
C PRO A 76 3.76 5.60 22.96
N LEU A 77 4.00 6.58 22.08
CA LEU A 77 5.05 7.59 22.20
C LEU A 77 6.49 7.05 22.23
N GLY A 78 6.66 5.73 21.97
CA GLY A 78 7.99 5.10 22.06
C GLY A 78 8.51 4.87 23.48
N GLU A 79 7.76 5.26 24.52
CA GLU A 79 8.19 5.25 25.92
C GLU A 79 7.33 4.35 26.82
N LEU A 80 6.10 4.03 26.38
CA LEU A 80 5.13 3.26 27.16
C LEU A 80 5.03 1.82 26.64
N THR A 81 6.16 1.11 26.67
CA THR A 81 6.27 -0.27 26.18
C THR A 81 5.21 -1.18 26.80
N PHE A 82 4.66 -2.09 25.97
CA PHE A 82 3.66 -3.08 26.37
C PHE A 82 2.35 -2.49 26.90
N SER A 83 2.01 -1.27 26.48
CA SER A 83 0.71 -0.69 26.80
C SER A 83 -0.40 -1.40 26.05
N MET A 84 -1.52 -1.64 26.76
CA MET A 84 -2.71 -2.25 26.19
C MET A 84 -3.88 -1.28 26.31
N SER A 85 -4.64 -1.12 25.21
CA SER A 85 -5.93 -0.44 25.20
C SER A 85 -7.02 -1.41 24.76
N GLU A 86 -8.19 -1.37 25.41
CA GLU A 86 -9.33 -2.21 25.06
C GLU A 86 -10.46 -1.40 24.45
N GLY A 87 -11.33 -2.06 23.71
CA GLY A 87 -12.51 -1.51 23.09
C GLY A 87 -13.32 -2.59 22.39
N ILE A 88 -14.11 -2.18 21.40
CA ILE A 88 -14.90 -3.09 20.58
C ILE A 88 -14.65 -2.86 19.08
N VAL A 89 -15.00 -3.85 18.28
CA VAL A 89 -15.10 -3.69 16.83
C VAL A 89 -16.28 -2.80 16.50
N SER A 90 -16.00 -1.64 15.90
CA SER A 90 -17.03 -0.65 15.51
C SER A 90 -17.53 -0.89 14.08
N CYS A 91 -16.69 -1.43 13.19
CA CYS A 91 -17.04 -1.79 11.82
C CYS A 91 -16.08 -2.85 11.29
N VAL A 92 -16.56 -3.73 10.44
CA VAL A 92 -15.74 -4.64 9.62
C VAL A 92 -15.75 -4.18 8.17
N ASN A 93 -14.71 -4.48 7.42
CA ASN A 93 -14.57 -4.10 6.00
C ASN A 93 -14.79 -2.59 5.74
N ARG A 94 -14.27 -1.74 6.63
CA ARG A 94 -14.33 -0.30 6.44
C ARG A 94 -13.35 0.08 5.33
N ALA A 95 -13.87 0.53 4.19
CA ALA A 95 -13.03 1.14 3.16
C ALA A 95 -12.44 2.46 3.69
N VAL A 96 -11.12 2.51 3.77
CA VAL A 96 -10.34 3.68 4.22
C VAL A 96 -9.31 3.99 3.14
N ASN A 97 -9.25 5.23 2.71
CA ASN A 97 -8.20 5.68 1.79
C ASN A 97 -7.18 6.51 2.57
N VAL A 98 -5.92 6.17 2.47
CA VAL A 98 -4.83 6.91 3.09
C VAL A 98 -3.69 7.08 2.10
N ASP A 99 -3.35 8.34 1.86
CA ASP A 99 -2.28 8.72 0.94
C ASP A 99 -2.43 8.05 -0.45
N GLY A 100 -3.68 7.89 -0.91
CA GLY A 100 -3.97 7.27 -2.20
C GLY A 100 -4.06 5.74 -2.19
N THR A 101 -3.82 5.09 -1.06
CA THR A 101 -3.90 3.63 -0.96
C THR A 101 -5.17 3.21 -0.23
N PRO A 102 -6.10 2.51 -0.88
CA PRO A 102 -7.31 2.02 -0.23
C PRO A 102 -7.06 0.72 0.52
N PHE A 103 -7.68 0.61 1.70
CA PHE A 103 -7.67 -0.56 2.55
C PHE A 103 -9.08 -0.91 3.01
N ASN A 104 -9.37 -2.19 3.14
CA ASN A 104 -10.51 -2.66 3.92
C ASN A 104 -10.04 -2.97 5.33
N MET A 105 -10.48 -2.18 6.31
CA MET A 105 -9.95 -2.25 7.66
C MET A 105 -11.00 -2.69 8.68
N ILE A 106 -10.54 -3.28 9.79
CA ILE A 106 -11.31 -3.42 11.02
C ILE A 106 -11.24 -2.07 11.73
N GLN A 107 -12.41 -1.42 11.92
CA GLN A 107 -12.51 -0.20 12.72
C GLN A 107 -12.81 -0.59 14.18
N VAL A 108 -12.12 0.06 15.11
CA VAL A 108 -12.25 -0.16 16.55
C VAL A 108 -12.38 1.17 17.29
N ASP A 109 -12.87 1.14 18.52
CA ASP A 109 -12.96 2.33 19.39
C ASP A 109 -11.90 2.35 20.51
N CYS A 110 -11.03 1.33 20.56
CA CYS A 110 -9.88 1.37 21.47
C CYS A 110 -8.91 2.49 21.09
N SER A 111 -8.21 3.02 22.07
CA SER A 111 -7.26 4.14 21.86
C SER A 111 -6.07 3.70 21.02
N ILE A 112 -6.04 4.13 19.77
CA ILE A 112 -4.92 3.94 18.85
C ILE A 112 -4.16 5.26 18.70
N ASN A 113 -2.87 5.21 19.01
CA ASN A 113 -1.97 6.36 18.97
C ASN A 113 -0.67 5.99 18.24
N PRO A 114 0.13 6.97 17.80
CA PRO A 114 1.49 6.71 17.31
C PRO A 114 2.27 5.86 18.31
N GLY A 115 2.92 4.78 17.79
CA GLY A 115 3.58 3.75 18.60
C GLY A 115 2.74 2.47 18.80
N ASN A 116 1.45 2.47 18.46
CA ASN A 116 0.65 1.24 18.38
C ASN A 116 0.72 0.59 17.00
N SER A 117 1.10 1.35 15.96
CA SER A 117 1.29 0.82 14.59
C SER A 117 2.22 -0.38 14.57
N GLY A 118 1.83 -1.41 13.80
CA GLY A 118 2.55 -2.67 13.69
C GLY A 118 2.30 -3.65 14.84
N GLY A 119 1.64 -3.19 15.91
CA GLY A 119 1.24 -4.02 17.03
C GLY A 119 -0.01 -4.87 16.71
N PRO A 120 -0.26 -5.92 17.51
CA PRO A 120 -1.41 -6.80 17.34
C PRO A 120 -2.71 -6.18 17.84
N LEU A 121 -3.80 -6.48 17.12
CA LEU A 121 -5.15 -6.39 17.62
C LEU A 121 -5.61 -7.79 18.02
N PHE A 122 -5.87 -8.00 19.30
CA PHE A 122 -6.33 -9.28 19.84
C PHE A 122 -7.85 -9.32 19.99
N ASN A 123 -8.44 -10.50 19.80
CA ASN A 123 -9.80 -10.80 20.22
C ASN A 123 -9.82 -11.23 21.71
N SER A 124 -11.00 -11.53 22.25
CA SER A 124 -11.20 -11.94 23.64
C SER A 124 -10.59 -13.33 23.97
N TYR A 125 -10.17 -14.10 22.97
CA TYR A 125 -9.49 -15.39 23.13
C TYR A 125 -7.96 -15.27 23.13
N GLY A 126 -7.43 -14.04 22.95
CA GLY A 126 -5.99 -13.78 22.82
C GLY A 126 -5.41 -14.16 21.46
N GLU A 127 -6.24 -14.23 20.43
CA GLU A 127 -5.82 -14.48 19.05
C GLU A 127 -5.68 -13.15 18.32
N VAL A 128 -4.64 -13.01 17.48
CA VAL A 128 -4.42 -11.83 16.64
C VAL A 128 -5.36 -11.86 15.44
N ILE A 129 -6.26 -10.87 15.38
CA ILE A 129 -7.23 -10.71 14.29
C ILE A 129 -6.87 -9.56 13.35
N GLY A 130 -5.87 -8.75 13.69
CA GLY A 130 -5.41 -7.65 12.84
C GLY A 130 -4.10 -7.04 13.29
N ILE A 131 -3.54 -6.19 12.44
CA ILE A 131 -2.35 -5.39 12.68
C ILE A 131 -2.79 -3.94 12.81
N VAL A 132 -2.55 -3.33 13.97
CA VAL A 132 -2.94 -1.94 14.25
C VAL A 132 -2.19 -0.97 13.35
N SER A 133 -2.88 0.03 12.80
CA SER A 133 -2.27 1.11 12.04
C SER A 133 -2.77 2.45 12.52
N ALA A 134 -1.91 3.20 13.20
CA ALA A 134 -2.21 4.56 13.69
C ALA A 134 -2.13 5.62 12.56
N LYS A 135 -1.55 5.28 11.40
CA LYS A 135 -1.49 6.14 10.21
C LYS A 135 -2.88 6.63 9.79
N TYR A 136 -3.89 5.81 10.04
CA TYR A 136 -5.28 6.04 9.61
C TYR A 136 -6.13 6.79 10.65
N SER A 137 -5.62 7.05 11.85
CA SER A 137 -6.35 7.75 12.92
C SER A 137 -6.28 9.27 12.78
N SER A 138 -5.45 9.80 11.88
CA SER A 138 -5.27 11.24 11.65
C SER A 138 -5.89 11.66 10.32
N TYR A 139 -7.20 11.93 10.32
CA TYR A 139 -7.87 12.53 9.16
C TYR A 139 -7.79 14.07 9.27
N SER A 140 -7.12 14.73 8.31
CA SER A 140 -7.10 16.19 8.11
C SER A 140 -6.80 17.04 9.36
N ASN A 141 -5.61 16.91 9.97
CA ASN A 141 -5.17 17.77 11.11
C ASN A 141 -6.15 17.84 12.30
N THR A 142 -7.09 16.92 12.41
CA THR A 142 -8.02 16.83 13.53
C THR A 142 -7.82 15.48 14.22
N THR A 143 -7.45 15.51 15.49
CA THR A 143 -7.42 14.29 16.32
C THR A 143 -8.86 13.83 16.54
N VAL A 144 -9.22 12.68 16.01
CA VAL A 144 -10.54 12.06 16.23
C VAL A 144 -10.36 10.97 17.27
N GLU A 145 -10.93 11.17 18.46
CA GLU A 145 -10.92 10.17 19.52
C GLU A 145 -11.95 9.06 19.25
N GLY A 146 -11.64 7.82 19.65
CA GLY A 146 -12.55 6.68 19.53
C GLY A 146 -12.67 6.12 18.09
N ILE A 147 -11.73 6.42 17.21
CA ILE A 147 -11.62 5.81 15.88
C ILE A 147 -10.20 5.28 15.71
N GLY A 148 -10.07 3.97 15.67
CA GLY A 148 -8.84 3.24 15.38
C GLY A 148 -9.05 2.26 14.24
N PHE A 149 -7.96 1.83 13.62
CA PHE A 149 -7.99 0.91 12.49
C PHE A 149 -6.95 -0.19 12.63
N ALA A 150 -7.30 -1.38 12.13
CA ALA A 150 -6.35 -2.48 11.98
C ALA A 150 -6.55 -3.18 10.63
N ILE A 151 -5.45 -3.58 10.03
CA ILE A 151 -5.42 -4.40 8.80
C ILE A 151 -5.85 -5.81 9.20
N PRO A 152 -6.89 -6.41 8.56
CA PRO A 152 -7.33 -7.76 8.88
C PRO A 152 -6.19 -8.77 8.67
N ILE A 153 -5.99 -9.68 9.62
CA ILE A 153 -4.87 -10.62 9.55
C ILE A 153 -4.94 -11.54 8.33
N ASN A 154 -6.14 -12.00 7.95
CA ASN A 154 -6.31 -12.89 6.80
C ASN A 154 -5.88 -12.25 5.48
N ASP A 155 -5.99 -10.91 5.35
CA ASP A 155 -5.68 -10.20 4.11
C ASP A 155 -4.17 -10.16 3.83
N VAL A 156 -3.34 -10.42 4.85
CA VAL A 156 -1.88 -10.31 4.74
C VAL A 156 -1.12 -11.61 4.96
N LEU A 157 -1.76 -12.69 5.44
CA LEU A 157 -1.04 -13.94 5.77
C LEU A 157 -0.29 -14.53 4.58
N SER A 158 -0.93 -14.60 3.40
CA SER A 158 -0.28 -15.13 2.20
C SER A 158 0.88 -14.25 1.73
N LEU A 159 0.76 -12.93 1.90
CA LEU A 159 1.82 -11.97 1.58
C LEU A 159 2.99 -12.11 2.54
N VAL A 160 2.71 -12.33 3.82
CA VAL A 160 3.73 -12.57 4.86
C VAL A 160 4.52 -13.85 4.57
N GLU A 161 3.83 -14.94 4.20
CA GLU A 161 4.48 -16.20 3.81
C GLU A 161 5.37 -16.02 2.56
N ASP A 162 4.91 -15.25 1.60
CA ASP A 162 5.64 -14.94 0.38
C ASP A 162 6.89 -14.11 0.69
N ILE A 163 6.77 -13.05 1.49
CA ILE A 163 7.90 -12.24 1.96
C ILE A 163 8.89 -13.09 2.77
N MET A 164 8.43 -13.96 3.68
CA MET A 164 9.31 -14.83 4.46
C MET A 164 10.12 -15.77 3.58
N THR A 165 9.56 -16.21 2.45
CA THR A 165 10.17 -17.18 1.55
C THR A 165 11.06 -16.53 0.50
N ASN A 166 10.62 -15.44 -0.09
CA ASN A 166 11.21 -14.83 -1.27
C ASN A 166 11.83 -13.45 -1.01
N GLY A 167 11.54 -12.82 0.14
CA GLY A 167 11.98 -11.46 0.48
C GLY A 167 11.05 -10.35 -0.03
N TYR A 168 10.09 -10.66 -0.87
CA TYR A 168 9.11 -9.71 -1.45
C TYR A 168 7.82 -10.43 -1.84
N VAL A 169 6.77 -9.70 -2.21
CA VAL A 169 5.51 -10.27 -2.69
C VAL A 169 5.64 -10.62 -4.17
N THR A 170 5.72 -11.92 -4.50
CA THR A 170 6.05 -12.40 -5.84
C THR A 170 4.89 -12.36 -6.82
N ASN A 171 3.66 -12.43 -6.33
CA ASN A 171 2.47 -12.67 -7.15
C ASN A 171 1.54 -11.46 -7.25
N LYS A 172 2.08 -10.26 -7.02
CA LYS A 172 1.32 -8.99 -7.07
C LYS A 172 0.93 -8.65 -8.51
N ALA A 173 -0.35 -8.36 -8.72
CA ALA A 173 -0.87 -7.94 -10.01
C ALA A 173 -0.20 -6.66 -10.50
N TYR A 174 0.45 -6.73 -11.65
CA TYR A 174 1.17 -5.59 -12.25
C TYR A 174 0.64 -5.29 -13.65
N MET A 175 0.41 -4.00 -13.93
CA MET A 175 -0.09 -3.54 -15.24
C MET A 175 1.02 -3.00 -16.14
N GLY A 176 2.01 -2.32 -15.56
CA GLY A 176 3.07 -1.62 -16.29
C GLY A 176 2.58 -0.32 -16.93
N ILE A 177 1.95 0.54 -16.14
CA ILE A 177 1.53 1.88 -16.55
C ILE A 177 2.01 2.93 -15.54
N THR A 178 2.15 4.17 -16.00
CA THR A 178 2.20 5.35 -15.11
C THR A 178 0.79 5.94 -15.07
N PRO A 179 0.04 5.74 -13.98
CA PRO A 179 -1.34 6.20 -13.85
C PRO A 179 -1.42 7.56 -13.17
N GLY A 180 -2.57 8.21 -13.31
CA GLY A 180 -2.95 9.37 -12.49
C GLY A 180 -4.45 9.58 -12.55
N THR A 181 -5.02 10.20 -11.51
CA THR A 181 -6.46 10.48 -11.48
C THR A 181 -6.84 11.52 -12.53
N MET A 182 -7.83 11.19 -13.37
CA MET A 182 -8.43 12.14 -14.30
C MET A 182 -9.18 13.21 -13.53
N THR A 183 -9.01 14.47 -13.90
CA THR A 183 -9.68 15.60 -13.26
C THR A 183 -10.53 16.37 -14.24
N GLU A 184 -11.54 17.09 -13.75
CA GLU A 184 -12.34 18.01 -14.59
C GLU A 184 -11.48 19.07 -15.31
N GLN A 185 -10.38 19.51 -14.67
CA GLN A 185 -9.46 20.46 -15.27
C GLN A 185 -8.75 19.85 -16.48
N MET A 186 -8.25 18.61 -16.35
CA MET A 186 -7.63 17.86 -17.45
C MET A 186 -8.62 17.63 -18.57
N ALA A 187 -9.85 17.19 -18.24
CA ALA A 187 -10.90 16.94 -19.23
C ALA A 187 -11.18 18.19 -20.06
N ARG A 188 -11.34 19.36 -19.43
CA ARG A 188 -11.56 20.65 -20.11
C ARG A 188 -10.36 21.06 -20.96
N GLN A 189 -9.15 20.93 -20.41
CA GLN A 189 -7.91 21.35 -21.08
C GLN A 189 -7.64 20.51 -22.33
N TYR A 190 -7.80 19.20 -22.22
CA TYR A 190 -7.45 18.25 -23.30
C TYR A 190 -8.66 17.75 -24.09
N ARG A 191 -9.86 18.32 -23.84
CA ARG A 191 -11.11 18.02 -24.56
C ARG A 191 -11.54 16.57 -24.47
N TYR A 192 -11.47 16.01 -23.25
CA TYR A 192 -12.06 14.72 -22.92
C TYR A 192 -13.53 14.90 -22.51
N ASP A 193 -14.40 13.96 -22.93
CA ASP A 193 -15.80 13.93 -22.51
C ASP A 193 -15.99 13.20 -21.17
N VAL A 194 -14.92 12.59 -20.63
CA VAL A 194 -14.89 11.92 -19.30
C VAL A 194 -14.10 12.78 -18.32
N THR A 195 -14.62 12.95 -17.11
CA THR A 195 -14.05 13.80 -16.05
C THR A 195 -13.50 13.03 -14.85
N GLU A 196 -13.70 11.71 -14.85
CA GLU A 196 -13.33 10.77 -13.81
C GLU A 196 -12.65 9.55 -14.42
N GLY A 197 -11.87 8.82 -13.63
CA GLY A 197 -11.14 7.64 -14.06
C GLY A 197 -9.63 7.77 -13.86
N VAL A 198 -8.89 6.80 -14.41
CA VAL A 198 -7.43 6.78 -14.36
C VAL A 198 -6.86 7.11 -15.74
N PHE A 199 -6.20 8.25 -15.83
CA PHE A 199 -5.47 8.67 -17.01
C PHE A 199 -4.14 7.91 -17.12
N VAL A 200 -3.84 7.36 -18.27
CA VAL A 200 -2.60 6.64 -18.56
C VAL A 200 -1.57 7.60 -19.15
N TYR A 201 -0.56 7.99 -18.37
CA TYR A 201 0.52 8.86 -18.81
C TYR A 201 1.55 8.13 -19.66
N SER A 202 1.87 6.87 -19.31
CA SER A 202 2.75 6.03 -20.10
C SER A 202 2.40 4.55 -19.93
N VAL A 203 2.85 3.75 -20.88
CA VAL A 203 2.74 2.28 -20.87
C VAL A 203 4.13 1.72 -21.07
N GLU A 204 4.56 0.81 -20.19
CA GLU A 204 5.85 0.14 -20.28
C GLU A 204 5.86 -0.87 -21.43
N ASP A 205 6.95 -0.88 -22.18
CA ASP A 205 7.12 -1.82 -23.31
C ASP A 205 7.08 -3.28 -22.82
N GLY A 206 6.26 -4.10 -23.48
CA GLY A 206 6.13 -5.51 -23.19
C GLY A 206 5.34 -5.85 -21.90
N SER A 207 4.83 -4.85 -21.19
CA SER A 207 3.99 -5.04 -20.00
C SER A 207 2.62 -5.64 -20.32
N ALA A 208 1.88 -6.02 -19.27
CA ALA A 208 0.47 -6.44 -19.36
C ALA A 208 -0.39 -5.40 -20.09
N ALA A 209 -0.22 -4.13 -19.77
CA ALA A 209 -0.92 -3.02 -20.39
C ALA A 209 -0.59 -2.89 -21.89
N ALA A 210 0.68 -2.99 -22.27
CA ALA A 210 1.10 -2.97 -23.67
C ALA A 210 0.51 -4.13 -24.46
N LYS A 211 0.54 -5.35 -23.88
CA LYS A 211 -0.04 -6.57 -24.49
C LYS A 211 -1.56 -6.45 -24.65
N ALA A 212 -2.25 -5.83 -23.69
CA ALA A 212 -3.68 -5.56 -23.75
C ALA A 212 -4.06 -4.46 -24.77
N GLY A 213 -3.07 -3.69 -25.23
CA GLY A 213 -3.27 -2.60 -26.17
C GLY A 213 -3.66 -1.26 -25.53
N LEU A 214 -3.41 -1.09 -24.22
CA LEU A 214 -3.49 0.23 -23.57
C LEU A 214 -2.47 1.17 -24.20
N GLN A 215 -2.81 2.45 -24.23
CA GLN A 215 -1.98 3.50 -24.83
C GLN A 215 -1.97 4.73 -23.92
N MET A 216 -0.91 5.53 -24.05
CA MET A 216 -0.88 6.85 -23.45
C MET A 216 -2.09 7.68 -23.92
N GLY A 217 -2.72 8.39 -22.99
CA GLY A 217 -3.93 9.17 -23.25
C GLY A 217 -5.23 8.39 -23.09
N ASP A 218 -5.19 7.12 -22.74
CA ASP A 218 -6.38 6.38 -22.34
C ASP A 218 -6.88 6.85 -20.97
N VAL A 219 -8.18 6.73 -20.73
CA VAL A 219 -8.75 6.87 -19.39
C VAL A 219 -9.47 5.57 -19.04
N ILE A 220 -8.97 4.86 -18.02
CA ILE A 220 -9.61 3.66 -17.49
C ILE A 220 -10.78 4.09 -16.63
N THR A 221 -11.99 3.63 -16.94
CA THR A 221 -13.24 3.99 -16.23
C THR A 221 -13.89 2.82 -15.52
N LYS A 222 -13.53 1.55 -15.87
CA LYS A 222 -13.95 0.35 -15.16
C LYS A 222 -12.88 -0.73 -15.21
N MET A 223 -12.90 -1.59 -14.18
CA MET A 223 -12.21 -2.88 -14.15
C MET A 223 -13.24 -3.95 -13.79
N ASP A 224 -13.53 -4.84 -14.72
CA ASP A 224 -14.68 -5.75 -14.66
C ASP A 224 -15.98 -4.97 -14.33
N ASP A 225 -16.70 -5.33 -13.28
CA ASP A 225 -17.91 -4.64 -12.84
C ASP A 225 -17.66 -3.44 -11.91
N THR A 226 -16.39 -3.18 -11.54
CA THR A 226 -16.01 -2.10 -10.61
C THR A 226 -15.80 -0.79 -11.36
N ASP A 227 -16.53 0.25 -11.00
CA ASP A 227 -16.30 1.61 -11.51
C ASP A 227 -14.98 2.16 -10.96
N ILE A 228 -14.16 2.73 -11.85
CA ILE A 228 -12.87 3.33 -11.53
C ILE A 228 -12.99 4.84 -11.76
N THR A 229 -13.09 5.61 -10.69
CA THR A 229 -13.23 7.08 -10.74
C THR A 229 -11.94 7.80 -10.42
N SER A 230 -10.99 7.11 -9.78
CA SER A 230 -9.70 7.64 -9.33
C SER A 230 -8.59 6.60 -9.42
N TYR A 231 -7.33 7.03 -9.25
CA TYR A 231 -6.19 6.13 -9.12
C TYR A 231 -6.34 5.19 -7.92
N GLU A 232 -6.89 5.70 -6.83
CA GLU A 232 -7.15 4.98 -5.61
C GLU A 232 -8.12 3.81 -5.84
N ASP A 233 -9.18 4.01 -6.63
CA ASP A 233 -10.12 2.94 -6.99
C ASP A 233 -9.43 1.85 -7.80
N LEU A 234 -8.52 2.22 -8.72
CA LEU A 234 -7.74 1.27 -9.49
C LEU A 234 -6.83 0.42 -8.60
N VAL A 235 -6.15 1.04 -7.64
CA VAL A 235 -5.30 0.33 -6.66
C VAL A 235 -6.14 -0.62 -5.82
N ALA A 236 -7.32 -0.16 -5.34
CA ALA A 236 -8.25 -0.99 -4.57
C ALA A 236 -8.71 -2.21 -5.35
N ALA A 237 -9.21 -1.99 -6.57
CA ALA A 237 -9.71 -3.05 -7.43
C ALA A 237 -8.60 -4.08 -7.71
N LYS A 238 -7.38 -3.60 -7.99
CA LYS A 238 -6.21 -4.43 -8.29
C LYS A 238 -5.80 -5.38 -7.16
N LYS A 239 -6.02 -5.00 -5.89
CA LYS A 239 -5.70 -5.83 -4.72
C LYS A 239 -6.46 -7.17 -4.68
N SER A 240 -7.57 -7.27 -5.41
CA SER A 240 -8.36 -8.51 -5.51
C SER A 240 -7.81 -9.50 -6.54
N TYR A 241 -6.74 -9.15 -7.25
CA TYR A 241 -6.15 -9.96 -8.32
C TYR A 241 -4.68 -10.27 -8.06
N THR A 242 -4.22 -11.33 -8.70
CA THR A 242 -2.83 -11.78 -8.71
C THR A 242 -2.27 -11.79 -10.14
N ALA A 243 -0.97 -11.96 -10.27
CA ALA A 243 -0.34 -12.17 -11.56
C ALA A 243 -0.96 -13.38 -12.27
N GLY A 244 -1.25 -13.25 -13.56
CA GLY A 244 -1.92 -14.26 -14.37
C GLY A 244 -3.44 -14.13 -14.44
N ASP A 245 -4.08 -13.39 -13.52
CA ASP A 245 -5.51 -13.11 -13.61
C ASP A 245 -5.81 -12.18 -14.79
N THR A 246 -6.97 -12.39 -15.40
CA THR A 246 -7.41 -11.58 -16.55
C THR A 246 -8.65 -10.79 -16.20
N VAL A 247 -8.62 -9.49 -16.50
CA VAL A 247 -9.71 -8.54 -16.25
C VAL A 247 -10.14 -7.84 -17.54
N THR A 248 -11.35 -7.35 -17.56
CA THR A 248 -11.87 -6.49 -18.61
C THR A 248 -11.73 -5.04 -18.18
N LEU A 249 -10.94 -4.25 -18.90
CA LEU A 249 -10.84 -2.81 -18.70
C LEU A 249 -11.79 -2.09 -19.64
N THR A 250 -12.66 -1.22 -19.10
CA THR A 250 -13.40 -0.25 -19.91
C THR A 250 -12.56 1.02 -20.01
N VAL A 251 -12.21 1.39 -21.25
CA VAL A 251 -11.27 2.47 -21.54
C VAL A 251 -11.92 3.50 -22.47
N TYR A 252 -11.78 4.77 -22.14
CA TYR A 252 -12.11 5.89 -23.03
C TYR A 252 -10.88 6.31 -23.81
N ARG A 253 -10.97 6.30 -25.14
CA ARG A 253 -9.91 6.69 -26.09
C ARG A 253 -10.50 7.47 -27.27
N GLY A 254 -10.04 8.68 -27.51
CA GLY A 254 -10.39 9.47 -28.71
C GLY A 254 -11.89 9.64 -28.93
N GLY A 255 -12.67 9.92 -27.90
CA GLY A 255 -14.12 10.13 -27.99
C GLY A 255 -14.94 8.82 -27.99
N LYS A 256 -14.34 7.66 -27.72
CA LYS A 256 -15.02 6.36 -27.74
C LYS A 256 -14.68 5.53 -26.53
N THR A 257 -15.65 4.80 -26.02
CA THR A 257 -15.44 3.77 -25.02
C THR A 257 -15.19 2.44 -25.71
N MET A 258 -14.25 1.65 -25.20
CA MET A 258 -13.91 0.31 -25.68
C MET A 258 -13.52 -0.59 -24.50
N GLU A 259 -13.58 -1.90 -24.72
CA GLU A 259 -13.14 -2.90 -23.74
C GLU A 259 -11.80 -3.50 -24.19
N LEU A 260 -10.89 -3.67 -23.23
CA LEU A 260 -9.60 -4.33 -23.42
C LEU A 260 -9.48 -5.47 -22.39
N GLN A 261 -9.01 -6.64 -22.83
CA GLN A 261 -8.66 -7.73 -21.94
C GLN A 261 -7.22 -7.60 -21.48
N LEU A 262 -7.01 -7.47 -20.19
CA LEU A 262 -5.68 -7.36 -19.58
C LEU A 262 -5.42 -8.57 -18.69
N THR A 263 -4.32 -9.28 -18.96
CA THR A 263 -3.79 -10.32 -18.05
C THR A 263 -2.64 -9.73 -17.29
N PHE A 264 -2.73 -9.68 -15.95
CA PHE A 264 -1.69 -9.09 -15.11
C PHE A 264 -0.37 -9.86 -15.23
N ASP A 265 0.73 -9.13 -15.37
CA ASP A 265 2.08 -9.65 -15.15
C ASP A 265 2.36 -9.71 -13.63
N ALA A 266 3.41 -10.42 -13.19
CA ALA A 266 3.93 -10.30 -11.84
C ALA A 266 4.66 -8.96 -11.69
N ALA A 267 4.53 -8.33 -10.52
CA ALA A 267 5.32 -7.14 -10.23
C ALA A 267 6.81 -7.46 -10.31
N PRO A 268 7.63 -6.57 -10.90
CA PRO A 268 9.08 -6.75 -10.93
C PRO A 268 9.63 -6.78 -9.50
N GLU A 269 10.71 -7.54 -9.28
CA GLU A 269 11.44 -7.52 -8.00
C GLU A 269 11.89 -6.10 -7.71
N THR A 270 11.34 -5.49 -6.65
CA THR A 270 11.89 -4.25 -6.12
C THR A 270 13.12 -4.61 -5.29
N THR A 271 14.28 -4.69 -5.93
CA THR A 271 15.56 -4.68 -5.21
C THR A 271 15.76 -3.26 -4.66
N GLU A 272 15.31 -3.02 -3.43
CA GLU A 272 15.83 -1.91 -2.66
C GLU A 272 17.30 -2.22 -2.36
N THR A 273 18.16 -1.85 -3.30
CA THR A 273 19.60 -1.78 -3.05
C THR A 273 19.81 -0.70 -1.99
N SER A 274 20.07 -1.12 -0.76
CA SER A 274 20.71 -0.29 0.25
C SER A 274 22.08 0.15 -0.30
N SER A 275 22.09 1.24 -1.06
CA SER A 275 23.31 1.91 -1.46
C SER A 275 23.87 2.67 -0.28
N SER A 276 24.65 1.98 0.57
CA SER A 276 25.70 2.62 1.34
C SER A 276 26.83 2.93 0.35
N ASP A 277 26.88 4.14 -0.21
CA ASP A 277 28.14 4.89 -0.30
C ASP A 277 27.97 6.32 -0.81
N GLN A 278 28.63 7.18 -0.04
CA GLN A 278 29.20 8.50 -0.34
C GLN A 278 28.32 9.74 -0.38
N SER A 279 28.49 10.40 0.80
CA SER A 279 28.48 11.86 0.98
C SER A 279 28.99 12.69 -0.21
N THR A 280 28.24 13.71 -0.62
CA THR A 280 28.69 15.10 -0.64
C THR A 280 27.52 16.05 -0.91
N ASP A 281 27.38 16.97 0.04
CA ASP A 281 27.02 18.39 -0.12
C ASP A 281 25.61 18.83 -0.52
N ASN A 282 25.08 19.56 0.43
CA ASN A 282 23.95 20.50 0.42
C ASN A 282 23.49 21.05 -0.93
N SER A 283 22.21 20.89 -1.20
CA SER A 283 21.36 22.05 -1.54
C SER A 283 19.89 21.66 -1.50
N TYR A 284 19.11 22.42 -0.76
CA TYR A 284 17.66 22.45 -0.80
C TYR A 284 17.17 22.46 -2.24
N ASN A 285 16.40 21.45 -2.67
CA ASN A 285 15.43 21.67 -3.73
C ASN A 285 14.25 20.71 -3.62
N ASN A 286 13.09 21.30 -3.71
CA ASN A 286 11.73 20.81 -3.70
C ASN A 286 11.55 19.64 -4.68
N GLY A 287 10.87 18.57 -4.24
CA GLY A 287 10.68 17.34 -5.00
C GLY A 287 9.98 17.56 -6.35
N ASN A 288 10.68 17.18 -7.39
CA ASN A 288 10.12 16.89 -8.71
C ASN A 288 10.78 15.61 -9.20
N GLY A 289 10.01 14.53 -9.23
CA GLY A 289 10.44 13.28 -9.87
C GLY A 289 10.69 13.48 -11.36
N TYR A 290 11.86 13.06 -11.83
CA TYR A 290 12.22 13.10 -13.23
C TYR A 290 11.69 11.84 -13.93
N TYR A 291 10.92 12.02 -15.01
CA TYR A 291 10.56 10.96 -15.94
C TYR A 291 11.53 10.99 -17.11
N SER A 292 12.19 9.87 -17.39
CA SER A 292 13.07 9.71 -18.56
C SER A 292 12.37 8.81 -19.57
N ASP A 293 12.01 9.37 -20.71
CA ASP A 293 11.71 8.57 -21.89
C ASP A 293 13.03 8.27 -22.64
N GLY A 294 13.08 7.16 -23.39
CA GLY A 294 14.27 6.74 -24.14
C GLY A 294 14.69 7.67 -25.30
N SER A 295 14.08 8.84 -25.44
CA SER A 295 14.46 9.90 -26.36
C SER A 295 15.06 11.05 -25.58
N ASN A 296 16.30 11.32 -25.71
CA ASN A 296 17.22 12.34 -25.18
C ASN A 296 16.65 13.69 -24.68
N GLY A 297 15.51 13.70 -23.98
CA GLY A 297 14.85 14.86 -23.39
C GLY A 297 14.42 14.61 -21.95
N SER A 298 15.05 15.29 -21.01
CA SER A 298 14.62 15.31 -19.59
C SER A 298 13.53 16.35 -19.42
N TYR A 299 12.31 15.95 -19.05
CA TYR A 299 11.20 16.85 -18.75
C TYR A 299 11.10 17.08 -17.25
N SER A 300 10.92 18.34 -16.85
CA SER A 300 10.88 18.74 -15.44
C SER A 300 9.52 18.47 -14.75
N ASN A 301 8.47 18.16 -15.53
CA ASN A 301 7.20 17.65 -15.04
C ASN A 301 6.44 16.87 -16.15
N PRO A 302 5.46 16.04 -15.81
CA PRO A 302 4.67 15.27 -16.78
C PRO A 302 3.94 16.16 -17.81
N TRP A 303 3.64 17.40 -17.48
CA TRP A 303 2.94 18.35 -18.32
C TRP A 303 3.80 18.88 -19.47
N ASP A 304 5.12 19.02 -19.26
CA ASP A 304 6.04 19.48 -20.32
C ASP A 304 6.16 18.42 -21.41
N PHE A 305 6.15 17.14 -21.04
CA PHE A 305 6.11 16.03 -21.97
C PHE A 305 4.78 16.02 -22.76
N PHE A 306 3.65 16.18 -22.07
CA PHE A 306 2.33 16.17 -22.66
C PHE A 306 2.13 17.32 -23.65
N ASN A 307 2.53 18.54 -23.29
CA ASN A 307 2.45 19.73 -24.17
C ASN A 307 3.31 19.57 -25.43
N ASN A 308 4.47 18.94 -25.32
CA ASN A 308 5.36 18.70 -26.45
C ASN A 308 4.81 17.63 -27.40
N PHE A 309 4.15 16.59 -26.87
CA PHE A 309 3.59 15.49 -27.63
C PHE A 309 2.31 15.86 -28.38
N PHE A 310 1.43 16.67 -27.78
CA PHE A 310 0.16 17.09 -28.38
C PHE A 310 0.24 18.43 -29.13
N GLY A 311 1.43 19.05 -29.26
CA GLY A 311 1.67 20.20 -30.10
C GLY A 311 1.03 21.52 -29.61
N TYR A 312 0.77 21.64 -28.31
CA TYR A 312 0.32 22.88 -27.70
C TYR A 312 1.53 23.78 -27.40
N ASN A 313 2.01 24.49 -28.43
CA ASN A 313 2.79 25.70 -28.25
C ASN A 313 1.78 26.84 -28.02
N GLY A 314 1.64 27.29 -26.76
CA GLY A 314 0.89 28.48 -26.38
C GLY A 314 1.60 29.76 -26.76
#